data_d8968828427f14d1b2fe539c7a08a065
#
_entry.id   d8968828427f14d1b2fe539c7a08a065
#
_cell.length_a   1.000
_cell.length_b   1.000
_cell.length_c   1.000
_cell.angle_alpha   90.00
_cell.angle_beta   90.00
_cell.angle_gamma   90.00
#
_symmetry.space_group_name_H-M   'P 1'
#
loop_
_entity.id
_entity.type
_entity.pdbx_description
1 polymer ?
#
loop_
_entity_poly.entity_id
_entity_poly.type
_entity_poly.pdbx_seq_one_letter_code
_entity_poly.pdbx_strand_id
1 'polypeptide(L)'
;MSQIKIFIELTRLNKPIGFMLLFWPCSWGLALAYGSSQNLNQLLHFLILFFLGAVLMRSAGCIVNDIVDRKFDKKVLRTKSRPIASGKVSVVNALIYAIILCLLALIILLQFNYLTIFLGMISMLLAFSYPFMKRFTYWQQLFLGLTFNWGITVSYTHLTLPTNREV
;
A
#
# COMPACT_ATOMS: atom_id res chain seq x y z
N MET A 1 -16.85 -6.79 21.09
CA MET A 1 -15.57 -6.89 20.35
C MET A 1 -14.76 -5.64 20.65
N SER A 2 -13.45 -5.74 20.99
CA SER A 2 -12.66 -4.53 21.23
C SER A 2 -12.47 -3.75 19.92
N GLN A 3 -12.41 -2.43 19.98
CA GLN A 3 -12.18 -1.55 18.81
C GLN A 3 -10.90 -1.93 18.06
N ILE A 4 -9.86 -2.36 18.81
CA ILE A 4 -8.60 -2.84 18.27
C ILE A 4 -8.80 -4.06 17.34
N LYS A 5 -9.63 -5.03 17.76
CA LYS A 5 -9.90 -6.22 16.94
C LYS A 5 -10.63 -5.86 15.65
N ILE A 6 -11.57 -4.93 15.70
CA ILE A 6 -12.28 -4.42 14.52
C ILE A 6 -11.31 -3.73 13.58
N PHE A 7 -10.38 -2.92 14.10
CA PHE A 7 -9.35 -2.24 13.30
C PHE A 7 -8.42 -3.25 12.62
N ILE A 8 -7.94 -4.28 13.33
CA ILE A 8 -7.08 -5.33 12.76
C ILE A 8 -7.80 -6.11 11.66
N GLU A 9 -9.10 -6.40 11.82
CA GLU A 9 -9.91 -7.06 10.79
C GLU A 9 -10.11 -6.15 9.57
N LEU A 10 -10.34 -4.87 9.78
CA LEU A 10 -10.57 -3.88 8.73
C LEU A 10 -9.32 -3.65 7.88
N THR A 11 -8.16 -3.52 8.51
CA THR A 11 -6.86 -3.32 7.86
C THR A 11 -6.24 -4.62 7.35
N ARG A 12 -6.78 -5.77 7.74
CA ARG A 12 -6.26 -7.13 7.43
C ARG A 12 -4.83 -7.35 7.89
N LEU A 13 -4.39 -6.69 8.97
CA LEU A 13 -3.06 -6.87 9.55
C LEU A 13 -2.80 -8.31 10.02
N ASN A 14 -3.85 -9.06 10.33
CA ASN A 14 -3.77 -10.50 10.63
C ASN A 14 -3.42 -11.38 9.42
N LYS A 15 -3.29 -10.81 8.21
CA LYS A 15 -2.93 -11.53 6.98
C LYS A 15 -1.68 -10.92 6.35
N PRO A 16 -0.48 -11.30 6.82
CA PRO A 16 0.78 -10.66 6.43
C PRO A 16 1.10 -10.78 4.93
N ILE A 17 0.61 -11.81 4.25
CA ILE A 17 0.83 -12.02 2.82
C ILE A 17 0.48 -10.76 2.01
N GLY A 18 -0.58 -10.03 2.39
CA GLY A 18 -1.04 -8.88 1.62
C GLY A 18 -0.04 -7.72 1.56
N PHE A 19 0.55 -7.32 2.68
CA PHE A 19 1.55 -6.25 2.69
C PHE A 19 2.95 -6.75 2.31
N MET A 20 3.25 -8.03 2.53
CA MET A 20 4.48 -8.64 2.06
C MET A 20 4.57 -8.64 0.53
N LEU A 21 3.47 -8.94 -0.18
CA LEU A 21 3.42 -8.85 -1.66
C LEU A 21 3.73 -7.45 -2.18
N LEU A 22 3.42 -6.40 -1.42
CA LEU A 22 3.76 -5.03 -1.78
C LEU A 22 5.21 -4.68 -1.39
N PHE A 23 5.71 -5.25 -0.29
CA PHE A 23 7.05 -4.99 0.23
C PHE A 23 8.15 -5.70 -0.58
N TRP A 24 7.95 -6.97 -0.98
CA TRP A 24 8.99 -7.74 -1.67
C TRP A 24 9.52 -7.08 -2.95
N PRO A 25 8.69 -6.55 -3.86
CA PRO A 25 9.18 -5.81 -5.02
C PRO A 25 10.04 -4.59 -4.62
N CYS A 26 9.66 -3.87 -3.57
CA CYS A 26 10.45 -2.75 -3.06
C CYS A 26 11.82 -3.23 -2.52
N SER A 27 11.85 -4.33 -1.78
CA SER A 27 13.12 -4.87 -1.25
C SER A 27 14.05 -5.36 -2.35
N TRP A 28 13.51 -5.93 -3.43
CA TRP A 28 14.32 -6.31 -4.60
C TRP A 28 14.92 -5.09 -5.31
N GLY A 29 14.15 -4.02 -5.50
CA GLY A 29 14.65 -2.78 -6.07
C GLY A 29 15.77 -2.17 -5.23
N LEU A 30 15.63 -2.16 -3.89
CA LEU A 30 16.68 -1.72 -2.98
C LEU A 30 17.93 -2.60 -3.04
N ALA A 31 17.76 -3.92 -3.11
CA ALA A 31 18.89 -4.86 -3.20
C ALA A 31 19.67 -4.70 -4.50
N LEU A 32 18.98 -4.50 -5.62
CA LEU A 32 19.63 -4.22 -6.92
C LEU A 32 20.41 -2.90 -6.89
N ALA A 33 19.85 -1.87 -6.29
CA ALA A 33 20.49 -0.57 -6.17
C ALA A 33 21.64 -0.55 -5.15
N TYR A 34 21.63 -1.43 -4.15
CA TYR A 34 22.68 -1.54 -3.13
C TYR A 34 24.06 -1.82 -3.73
N GLY A 35 24.13 -2.60 -4.82
CA GLY A 35 25.38 -2.88 -5.53
C GLY A 35 26.16 -1.64 -5.96
N SER A 36 25.48 -0.49 -6.12
CA SER A 36 26.10 0.78 -6.50
C SER A 36 26.48 1.66 -5.29
N SER A 37 25.74 1.62 -4.17
CA SER A 37 25.93 2.50 -3.02
C SER A 37 26.78 1.90 -1.89
N GLN A 38 26.71 0.57 -1.70
CA GLN A 38 27.41 -0.23 -0.67
C GLN A 38 27.26 0.27 0.78
N ASN A 39 26.25 1.11 1.06
CA ASN A 39 25.97 1.62 2.40
C ASN A 39 24.88 0.82 3.09
N LEU A 40 25.28 -0.11 3.97
CA LEU A 40 24.36 -1.00 4.68
C LEU A 40 23.36 -0.26 5.58
N ASN A 41 23.80 0.79 6.27
CA ASN A 41 22.92 1.56 7.15
C ASN A 41 21.82 2.25 6.36
N GLN A 42 22.15 2.79 5.19
CA GLN A 42 21.20 3.41 4.28
C GLN A 42 20.19 2.38 3.74
N LEU A 43 20.67 1.19 3.33
CA LEU A 43 19.81 0.10 2.88
C LEU A 43 18.80 -0.30 3.95
N LEU A 44 19.27 -0.53 5.19
CA LEU A 44 18.41 -0.92 6.32
C LEU A 44 17.37 0.16 6.64
N HIS A 45 17.78 1.43 6.62
CA HIS A 45 16.88 2.56 6.85
C HIS A 45 15.73 2.56 5.82
N PHE A 46 16.03 2.44 4.52
CA PHE A 46 15.01 2.43 3.49
C PHE A 46 14.18 1.16 3.48
N LEU A 47 14.75 0.00 3.82
CA LEU A 47 13.97 -1.23 3.99
C LEU A 47 12.88 -1.05 5.05
N ILE A 48 13.19 -0.42 6.18
CA ILE A 48 12.21 -0.13 7.24
C ILE A 48 11.14 0.84 6.73
N LEU A 49 11.53 1.93 6.07
CA LEU A 49 10.58 2.92 5.55
C LEU A 49 9.64 2.31 4.50
N PHE A 50 10.17 1.52 3.56
CA PHE A 50 9.34 0.82 2.56
C PHE A 50 8.43 -0.24 3.18
N PHE A 51 8.90 -0.96 4.21
CA PHE A 51 8.08 -1.90 4.95
C PHE A 51 6.90 -1.21 5.63
N LEU A 52 7.15 -0.14 6.38
CA LEU A 52 6.10 0.64 7.03
C LEU A 52 5.12 1.23 6.00
N GLY A 53 5.63 1.80 4.92
CA GLY A 53 4.83 2.32 3.81
C GLY A 53 3.94 1.24 3.20
N ALA A 54 4.48 0.04 2.96
CA ALA A 54 3.72 -1.10 2.42
C ALA A 54 2.58 -1.53 3.35
N VAL A 55 2.83 -1.61 4.67
CA VAL A 55 1.81 -1.94 5.67
C VAL A 55 0.70 -0.89 5.68
N LEU A 56 1.03 0.39 5.71
CA LEU A 56 0.07 1.49 5.75
C LEU A 56 -0.78 1.55 4.47
N MET A 57 -0.12 1.54 3.31
CA MET A 57 -0.81 1.63 2.01
C MET A 57 -1.66 0.38 1.73
N ARG A 58 -1.19 -0.81 2.10
CA ARG A 58 -1.99 -2.03 1.99
C ARG A 58 -3.23 -1.97 2.86
N SER A 59 -3.08 -1.49 4.10
CA SER A 59 -4.19 -1.32 5.04
C SER A 59 -5.23 -0.32 4.51
N ALA A 60 -4.80 0.85 4.04
CA ALA A 60 -5.68 1.84 3.42
C ALA A 60 -6.40 1.28 2.18
N GLY A 61 -5.68 0.58 1.30
CA GLY A 61 -6.24 -0.05 0.12
C GLY A 61 -7.29 -1.12 0.44
N CYS A 62 -7.11 -1.89 1.52
CA CYS A 62 -8.11 -2.85 1.99
C CYS A 62 -9.40 -2.16 2.43
N ILE A 63 -9.29 -1.06 3.17
CA ILE A 63 -10.44 -0.28 3.64
C ILE A 63 -11.21 0.31 2.45
N VAL A 64 -10.52 0.96 1.53
CA VAL A 64 -11.15 1.55 0.32
C VAL A 64 -11.84 0.47 -0.51
N ASN A 65 -11.18 -0.68 -0.72
CA ASN A 65 -11.79 -1.80 -1.44
C ASN A 65 -13.06 -2.30 -0.74
N ASP A 66 -13.05 -2.44 0.59
CA ASP A 66 -14.23 -2.90 1.35
C ASP A 66 -15.38 -1.84 1.35
N ILE A 67 -15.06 -0.54 1.27
CA ILE A 67 -16.06 0.53 1.08
C ILE A 67 -16.72 0.39 -0.29
N VAL A 68 -15.92 0.27 -1.36
CA VAL A 68 -16.41 0.18 -2.74
C VAL A 68 -17.24 -1.09 -2.93
N ASP A 69 -16.78 -2.23 -2.40
CA ASP A 69 -17.45 -3.52 -2.56
C ASP A 69 -18.58 -3.78 -1.56
N ARG A 70 -18.87 -2.87 -0.62
CA ARG A 70 -19.83 -3.04 0.48
C ARG A 70 -21.16 -3.70 0.07
N LYS A 71 -21.73 -3.24 -1.06
CA LYS A 71 -23.05 -3.76 -1.53
C LYS A 71 -22.97 -5.22 -2.01
N PHE A 72 -21.84 -5.60 -2.61
CA PHE A 72 -21.59 -6.96 -3.09
C PHE A 72 -21.20 -7.89 -1.94
N ASP A 73 -20.34 -7.42 -1.03
CA ASP A 73 -19.86 -8.17 0.12
C ASP A 73 -21.02 -8.63 1.04
N LYS A 74 -22.09 -7.85 1.14
CA LYS A 74 -23.30 -8.24 1.88
C LYS A 74 -24.00 -9.46 1.31
N LYS A 75 -23.90 -9.70 0.00
CA LYS A 75 -24.60 -10.80 -0.71
C LYS A 75 -23.80 -12.11 -0.70
N VAL A 76 -22.50 -12.07 -0.40
CA VAL A 76 -21.61 -13.21 -0.47
C VAL A 76 -21.34 -13.77 0.93
N LEU A 77 -21.60 -15.05 1.16
CA LEU A 77 -21.46 -15.72 2.47
C LEU A 77 -20.06 -15.51 3.10
N ARG A 78 -19.00 -15.58 2.28
CA ARG A 78 -17.61 -15.43 2.73
C ARG A 78 -17.25 -14.02 3.19
N THR A 79 -17.93 -13.00 2.67
CA THR A 79 -17.54 -11.58 2.88
C THR A 79 -18.58 -10.78 3.67
N LYS A 80 -19.78 -11.31 3.89
CA LYS A 80 -20.84 -10.64 4.65
C LYS A 80 -20.46 -10.31 6.11
N SER A 81 -19.49 -11.03 6.68
CA SER A 81 -18.99 -10.82 8.04
C SER A 81 -17.97 -9.69 8.16
N ARG A 82 -17.47 -9.13 7.03
CA ARG A 82 -16.52 -8.00 7.04
C ARG A 82 -17.07 -6.80 7.81
N PRO A 83 -16.22 -6.03 8.53
CA PRO A 83 -16.68 -4.94 9.41
C PRO A 83 -17.60 -3.91 8.74
N ILE A 84 -17.32 -3.51 7.49
CA ILE A 84 -18.13 -2.54 6.75
C ILE A 84 -19.42 -3.19 6.20
N ALA A 85 -19.31 -4.40 5.65
CA ALA A 85 -20.47 -5.11 5.10
C ALA A 85 -21.50 -5.48 6.18
N SER A 86 -21.02 -5.91 7.35
CA SER A 86 -21.85 -6.26 8.51
C SER A 86 -22.41 -5.05 9.26
N GLY A 87 -21.95 -3.82 8.95
CA GLY A 87 -22.38 -2.61 9.65
C GLY A 87 -21.70 -2.36 11.00
N LYS A 88 -20.67 -3.15 11.38
CA LYS A 88 -19.89 -2.94 12.62
C LYS A 88 -19.09 -1.63 12.57
N VAL A 89 -18.70 -1.17 11.39
CA VAL A 89 -18.03 0.11 11.15
C VAL A 89 -18.82 0.90 10.12
N SER A 90 -19.09 2.17 10.40
CA SER A 90 -19.71 3.07 9.45
C SER A 90 -18.74 3.38 8.29
N VAL A 91 -19.30 3.70 7.12
CA VAL A 91 -18.48 4.09 5.96
C VAL A 91 -17.65 5.34 6.25
N VAL A 92 -18.21 6.28 7.00
CA VAL A 92 -17.53 7.53 7.38
C VAL A 92 -16.31 7.23 8.26
N ASN A 93 -16.47 6.40 9.31
CA ASN A 93 -15.36 6.02 10.17
C ASN A 93 -14.29 5.24 9.42
N ALA A 94 -14.70 4.34 8.52
CA ALA A 94 -13.77 3.60 7.66
C ALA A 94 -12.97 4.56 6.75
N LEU A 95 -13.62 5.56 6.16
CA LEU A 95 -12.97 6.58 5.35
C LEU A 95 -11.96 7.41 6.15
N ILE A 96 -12.32 7.81 7.39
CA ILE A 96 -11.40 8.52 8.29
C ILE A 96 -10.15 7.67 8.56
N TYR A 97 -10.31 6.37 8.88
CA TYR A 97 -9.17 5.47 9.06
C TYR A 97 -8.30 5.37 7.80
N ALA A 98 -8.90 5.26 6.62
CA ALA A 98 -8.15 5.21 5.36
C ALA A 98 -7.36 6.51 5.13
N ILE A 99 -7.96 7.68 5.37
CA ILE A 99 -7.29 8.98 5.24
C ILE A 99 -6.12 9.08 6.22
N ILE A 100 -6.29 8.71 7.49
CA ILE A 100 -5.20 8.73 8.48
C ILE A 100 -4.03 7.84 8.02
N LEU A 101 -4.31 6.62 7.56
CA LEU A 101 -3.28 5.71 7.07
C LEU A 101 -2.56 6.28 5.82
N CYS A 102 -3.29 6.92 4.91
CA CYS A 102 -2.70 7.58 3.74
C CYS A 102 -1.83 8.78 4.14
N LEU A 103 -2.24 9.58 5.12
CA LEU A 103 -1.44 10.70 5.63
C LEU A 103 -0.14 10.21 6.30
N LEU A 104 -0.21 9.15 7.10
CA LEU A 104 0.99 8.53 7.69
C LEU A 104 1.93 7.98 6.60
N ALA A 105 1.38 7.34 5.58
CA ALA A 105 2.17 6.85 4.45
C ALA A 105 2.78 8.01 3.65
N LEU A 106 2.09 9.14 3.50
CA LEU A 106 2.60 10.35 2.86
C LEU A 106 3.78 10.95 3.64
N ILE A 107 3.70 11.00 4.97
CA ILE A 107 4.82 11.46 5.81
C ILE A 107 6.07 10.63 5.57
N ILE A 108 5.93 9.31 5.43
CA ILE A 108 7.04 8.43 5.07
C ILE A 108 7.54 8.73 3.66
N LEU A 109 6.63 8.88 2.69
CA LEU A 109 6.97 9.14 1.30
C LEU A 109 7.74 10.46 1.11
N LEU A 110 7.43 11.48 1.89
CA LEU A 110 8.11 12.78 1.84
C LEU A 110 9.58 12.75 2.31
N GLN A 111 10.04 11.65 2.89
CA GLN A 111 11.45 11.46 3.26
C GLN A 111 12.32 11.01 2.07
N PHE A 112 11.71 10.67 0.95
CA PHE A 112 12.39 10.22 -0.25
C PHE A 112 12.74 11.37 -1.20
N ASN A 113 13.48 11.07 -2.29
CA ASN A 113 13.80 12.05 -3.32
C ASN A 113 12.55 12.39 -4.18
N TYR A 114 12.59 13.51 -4.90
CA TYR A 114 11.45 14.04 -5.67
C TYR A 114 10.89 13.03 -6.69
N LEU A 115 11.76 12.30 -7.39
CA LEU A 115 11.32 11.32 -8.38
C LEU A 115 10.61 10.13 -7.71
N THR A 116 11.13 9.67 -6.58
CA THR A 116 10.49 8.61 -5.78
C THR A 116 9.13 9.07 -5.24
N ILE A 117 9.01 10.31 -4.78
CA ILE A 117 7.74 10.90 -4.36
C ILE A 117 6.76 10.90 -5.54
N PHE A 118 7.18 11.36 -6.71
CA PHE A 118 6.34 11.39 -7.92
C PHE A 118 5.86 9.99 -8.32
N LEU A 119 6.78 9.01 -8.38
CA LEU A 119 6.46 7.62 -8.69
C LEU A 119 5.56 6.98 -7.61
N GLY A 120 5.79 7.31 -6.33
CA GLY A 120 4.96 6.88 -5.22
C GLY A 120 3.53 7.42 -5.31
N MET A 121 3.35 8.68 -5.70
CA MET A 121 2.02 9.25 -5.93
C MET A 121 1.29 8.54 -7.09
N ILE A 122 1.99 8.21 -8.17
CA ILE A 122 1.42 7.41 -9.27
C ILE A 122 0.98 6.04 -8.77
N SER A 123 1.80 5.37 -7.93
CA SER A 123 1.44 4.06 -7.36
C SER A 123 0.16 4.11 -6.54
N MET A 124 -0.06 5.20 -5.82
CA MET A 124 -1.27 5.42 -5.04
C MET A 124 -2.51 5.51 -5.96
N LEU A 125 -2.42 6.24 -7.07
CA LEU A 125 -3.50 6.32 -8.06
C LEU A 125 -3.80 4.95 -8.66
N LEU A 126 -2.78 4.15 -9.00
CA LEU A 126 -2.94 2.78 -9.49
C LEU A 126 -3.63 1.89 -8.45
N ALA A 127 -3.21 1.95 -7.18
CA ALA A 127 -3.77 1.14 -6.11
C ALA A 127 -5.26 1.46 -5.85
N PHE A 128 -5.65 2.74 -5.89
CA PHE A 128 -7.04 3.14 -5.67
C PHE A 128 -7.92 2.98 -6.92
N SER A 129 -7.37 2.93 -8.12
CA SER A 129 -8.14 2.61 -9.33
C SER A 129 -8.49 1.13 -9.45
N TYR A 130 -7.72 0.22 -8.82
CA TYR A 130 -7.93 -1.22 -8.88
C TYR A 130 -9.36 -1.70 -8.54
N PRO A 131 -10.03 -1.23 -7.46
CA PRO A 131 -11.39 -1.65 -7.13
C PRO A 131 -12.42 -1.33 -8.22
N PHE A 132 -12.16 -0.27 -8.99
CA PHE A 132 -13.03 0.13 -10.11
C PHE A 132 -12.69 -0.69 -11.36
N MET A 133 -11.40 -0.90 -11.66
CA MET A 133 -10.95 -1.64 -12.83
C MET A 133 -11.49 -3.07 -12.88
N LYS A 134 -11.65 -3.75 -11.78
CA LYS A 134 -12.25 -5.10 -11.74
C LYS A 134 -13.72 -5.14 -12.19
N ARG A 135 -14.37 -3.98 -12.38
CA ARG A 135 -15.75 -3.87 -12.89
C ARG A 135 -15.81 -3.58 -14.39
N PHE A 136 -14.74 -2.98 -14.93
CA PHE A 136 -14.71 -2.51 -16.32
C PHE A 136 -13.86 -3.39 -17.25
N THR A 137 -12.95 -4.21 -16.71
CA THR A 137 -12.03 -5.00 -17.53
C THR A 137 -11.90 -6.44 -17.06
N TYR A 138 -11.70 -7.35 -18.02
CA TYR A 138 -11.35 -8.73 -17.75
C TYR A 138 -9.86 -8.92 -17.37
N TRP A 139 -9.02 -7.89 -17.57
CA TRP A 139 -7.57 -7.91 -17.33
C TRP A 139 -7.17 -7.43 -15.92
N GLN A 140 -7.99 -7.74 -14.93
CA GLN A 140 -7.78 -7.30 -13.52
C GLN A 140 -6.42 -7.77 -12.98
N GLN A 141 -5.95 -8.96 -13.40
CA GLN A 141 -4.67 -9.51 -12.93
C GLN A 141 -3.46 -8.73 -13.46
N LEU A 142 -3.55 -8.20 -14.68
CA LEU A 142 -2.51 -7.33 -15.25
C LEU A 142 -2.39 -6.03 -14.44
N PHE A 143 -3.51 -5.38 -14.12
CA PHE A 143 -3.51 -4.18 -13.27
C PHE A 143 -2.97 -4.46 -11.87
N LEU A 144 -3.32 -5.61 -11.29
CA LEU A 144 -2.80 -6.04 -9.99
C LEU A 144 -1.29 -6.26 -10.06
N GLY A 145 -0.81 -6.94 -11.09
CA GLY A 145 0.62 -7.18 -11.33
C GLY A 145 1.40 -5.88 -11.48
N LEU A 146 0.91 -4.92 -12.27
CA LEU A 146 1.51 -3.59 -12.41
C LEU A 146 1.57 -2.86 -11.07
N THR A 147 0.47 -2.85 -10.30
CA THR A 147 0.40 -2.16 -9.02
C THR A 147 1.40 -2.73 -8.01
N PHE A 148 1.55 -4.05 -7.92
CA PHE A 148 2.48 -4.66 -6.98
C PHE A 148 3.94 -4.52 -7.42
N ASN A 149 4.24 -4.70 -8.71
CA ASN A 149 5.61 -4.60 -9.22
C ASN A 149 6.11 -3.16 -9.39
N TRP A 150 5.23 -2.16 -9.33
CA TRP A 150 5.61 -0.74 -9.37
C TRP A 150 6.61 -0.37 -8.27
N GLY A 151 6.54 -1.07 -7.13
CA GLY A 151 7.45 -0.89 -6.01
C GLY A 151 8.93 -1.08 -6.35
N ILE A 152 9.30 -1.92 -7.32
CA ILE A 152 10.68 -2.09 -7.79
C ILE A 152 11.18 -0.75 -8.36
N THR A 153 10.40 -0.14 -9.25
CA THR A 153 10.76 1.14 -9.88
C THR A 153 10.92 2.23 -8.83
N VAL A 154 9.98 2.34 -7.88
CA VAL A 154 10.01 3.36 -6.83
C VAL A 154 11.25 3.22 -5.94
N SER A 155 11.59 2.02 -5.52
CA SER A 155 12.69 1.76 -4.61
C SER A 155 14.06 1.83 -5.29
N TYR A 156 14.16 1.32 -6.52
CA TYR A 156 15.40 1.36 -7.30
C TYR A 156 15.81 2.80 -7.63
N THR A 157 14.88 3.63 -8.09
CA THR A 157 15.17 5.03 -8.44
C THR A 157 15.62 5.86 -7.25
N HIS A 158 15.18 5.52 -6.03
CA HIS A 158 15.61 6.27 -4.84
C HIS A 158 17.11 6.13 -4.55
N LEU A 159 17.67 4.94 -4.73
CA LEU A 159 19.08 4.68 -4.43
C LEU A 159 20.04 4.94 -5.61
N THR A 160 19.54 4.89 -6.85
CA THR A 160 20.40 5.01 -8.05
C THR A 160 20.53 6.43 -8.57
N LEU A 161 19.56 7.31 -8.23
CA LEU A 161 19.63 8.71 -8.66
C LEU A 161 20.27 9.57 -7.56
N PRO A 162 21.24 10.44 -7.92
CA PRO A 162 21.84 11.34 -6.95
C PRO A 162 20.75 12.20 -6.33
N THR A 163 20.64 12.13 -5.02
CA THR A 163 19.85 13.07 -4.24
C THR A 163 20.53 14.43 -4.36
N ASN A 164 19.85 15.43 -4.94
CA ASN A 164 20.33 16.84 -4.99
C ASN A 164 20.53 17.47 -3.60
N ARG A 165 20.84 16.68 -2.59
CA ARG A 165 21.16 17.11 -1.23
C ARG A 165 22.66 17.05 -0.93
N GLU A 166 23.47 16.62 -1.89
CA GLU A 166 24.95 16.66 -1.78
C GLU A 166 25.51 17.69 -2.77
N VAL A 167 25.12 18.94 -2.61
CA VAL A 167 25.84 20.14 -3.12
C VAL A 167 25.92 21.12 -1.98
#